data_db1678801005e1321bb8a2cd974328ba
#
_entry.id   db1678801005e1321bb8a2cd974328ba
#
_cell.length_a   1.000
_cell.length_b   1.000
_cell.length_c   1.000
_cell.angle_alpha   90.00
_cell.angle_beta   90.00
_cell.angle_gamma   90.00
#
_symmetry.space_group_name_H-M   'P 1'
#
loop_
_entity.id
_entity.type
_entity.pdbx_description
1 polymer ?
#
loop_
_entity_poly.entity_id
_entity_poly.type
_entity_poly.pdbx_seq_one_letter_code
_entity_poly.pdbx_strand_id
1 'polypeptide(L)'
;QAWPGWDGLAPLIIRAMLLNDETYQAFGRDRNATGRARLIVSLSILAAVIGAAGSGLASAIVHLPAAALGWGAYAVAVYAVGTQGYKGRRDKDAFTRLLQGLGLASAPAFLLVLGIVPVYGPLFVLAAYMWLLLTTVAAAIPALELDTQSALVAATAGCVVLFAVAQIGPILVV
;
A
#
# COMPACT_ATOMS: atom_id res chain seq x y z
N GLN A 1 6.72 17.05 -19.73
CA GLN A 1 7.94 17.48 -19.03
C GLN A 1 8.52 16.27 -18.34
N ALA A 2 9.70 15.83 -18.78
CA ALA A 2 10.46 14.81 -18.06
C ALA A 2 10.85 15.39 -16.69
N TRP A 3 10.59 14.65 -15.64
CA TRP A 3 10.91 15.02 -14.27
C TRP A 3 12.42 15.13 -14.12
N PRO A 4 12.98 16.28 -13.75
CA PRO A 4 14.43 16.40 -13.56
C PRO A 4 14.85 15.51 -12.38
N GLY A 5 15.67 14.49 -12.63
CA GLY A 5 16.34 13.68 -11.62
C GLY A 5 15.61 12.39 -11.17
N TRP A 6 14.71 11.82 -12.00
CA TRP A 6 13.95 10.62 -11.66
C TRP A 6 14.30 9.40 -12.51
N ASP A 7 15.56 9.17 -12.75
CA ASP A 7 16.05 8.08 -13.62
C ASP A 7 15.98 6.68 -12.98
N GLY A 8 15.16 6.50 -11.89
CA GLY A 8 15.03 5.19 -11.24
C GLY A 8 13.85 5.04 -10.28
N LEU A 9 13.45 3.78 -10.02
CA LEU A 9 12.44 3.43 -9.01
C LEU A 9 12.91 3.72 -7.58
N ALA A 10 14.20 3.55 -7.30
CA ALA A 10 14.74 3.70 -5.95
C ALA A 10 14.53 5.11 -5.36
N PRO A 11 14.89 6.22 -6.05
CA PRO A 11 14.62 7.55 -5.51
C PRO A 11 13.13 7.85 -5.36
N LEU A 12 12.27 7.29 -6.22
CA LEU A 12 10.83 7.41 -6.11
C LEU A 12 10.33 6.75 -4.82
N ILE A 13 10.74 5.51 -4.57
CA ILE A 13 10.38 4.73 -3.38
C ILE A 13 10.84 5.47 -2.10
N ILE A 14 12.09 5.93 -2.07
CA ILE A 14 12.64 6.63 -0.89
C ILE A 14 11.83 7.90 -0.59
N ARG A 15 11.50 8.71 -1.59
CA ARG A 15 10.71 9.94 -1.38
C ARG A 15 9.27 9.64 -0.97
N ALA A 16 8.66 8.58 -1.51
CA ALA A 16 7.35 8.13 -1.09
C ALA A 16 7.37 7.68 0.38
N MET A 17 8.39 6.94 0.79
CA MET A 17 8.58 6.55 2.19
C MET A 17 8.83 7.74 3.12
N LEU A 18 9.44 8.82 2.62
CA LEU A 18 9.64 10.07 3.37
C LEU A 18 8.39 10.98 3.37
N LEU A 19 7.23 10.49 2.92
CA LEU A 19 5.94 11.22 2.92
C LEU A 19 6.02 12.55 2.16
N ASN A 20 6.78 12.60 1.05
CA ASN A 20 6.90 13.82 0.27
C ASN A 20 5.62 14.05 -0.57
N ASP A 21 4.81 15.04 -0.20
CA ASP A 21 3.51 15.34 -0.82
C ASP A 21 3.62 15.65 -2.32
N GLU A 22 4.68 16.35 -2.75
CA GLU A 22 4.91 16.65 -4.16
C GLU A 22 5.06 15.36 -4.97
N THR A 23 5.65 14.32 -4.37
CA THR A 23 5.82 13.01 -5.00
C THR A 23 4.48 12.36 -5.31
N TYR A 24 3.55 12.34 -4.36
CA TYR A 24 2.21 11.75 -4.54
C TYR A 24 1.36 12.52 -5.54
N GLN A 25 1.37 13.86 -5.47
CA GLN A 25 0.63 14.72 -6.41
C GLN A 25 1.15 14.55 -7.85
N ALA A 26 2.42 14.49 -7.99
CA ALA A 26 3.06 14.39 -9.27
C ALA A 26 2.97 13.01 -9.89
N PHE A 27 3.04 11.95 -9.07
CA PHE A 27 2.90 10.57 -9.52
C PHE A 27 1.53 10.32 -10.15
N GLY A 28 0.45 10.89 -9.61
CA GLY A 28 -0.89 10.79 -10.19
C GLY A 28 -1.05 11.50 -11.56
N ARG A 29 -0.07 12.28 -12.00
CA ARG A 29 -0.06 12.95 -13.31
C ARG A 29 0.88 12.28 -14.33
N ASP A 30 1.68 11.31 -13.91
CA ASP A 30 2.63 10.61 -14.78
C ASP A 30 1.90 9.52 -15.60
N ARG A 31 2.08 9.55 -16.92
CA ARG A 31 1.53 8.51 -17.83
C ARG A 31 2.02 7.11 -17.51
N ASN A 32 3.23 6.98 -16.95
CA ASN A 32 3.83 5.71 -16.58
C ASN A 32 3.52 5.29 -15.12
N ALA A 33 2.76 6.10 -14.37
CA ALA A 33 2.44 5.84 -12.97
C ALA A 33 1.83 4.46 -12.74
N THR A 34 0.89 4.04 -13.60
CA THR A 34 0.23 2.73 -13.48
C THR A 34 1.22 1.57 -13.55
N GLY A 35 2.17 1.60 -14.48
CA GLY A 35 3.18 0.54 -14.60
C GLY A 35 4.11 0.48 -13.39
N ARG A 36 4.57 1.65 -12.93
CA ARG A 36 5.42 1.76 -11.73
C ARG A 36 4.68 1.36 -10.45
N ALA A 37 3.41 1.79 -10.30
CA ALA A 37 2.57 1.40 -9.18
C ALA A 37 2.38 -0.13 -9.11
N ARG A 38 2.06 -0.77 -10.25
CA ARG A 38 1.93 -2.23 -10.33
C ARG A 38 3.21 -2.95 -9.92
N LEU A 39 4.37 -2.46 -10.38
CA LEU A 39 5.65 -3.05 -10.03
C LEU A 39 5.92 -2.94 -8.51
N ILE A 40 5.68 -1.77 -7.91
CA ILE A 40 5.85 -1.56 -6.46
C ILE A 40 4.94 -2.49 -5.67
N VAL A 41 3.66 -2.59 -6.04
CA VAL A 41 2.69 -3.50 -5.41
C VAL A 41 3.14 -4.96 -5.52
N SER A 42 3.56 -5.40 -6.72
CA SER A 42 4.03 -6.78 -6.91
C SER A 42 5.25 -7.10 -6.04
N LEU A 43 6.20 -6.18 -5.93
CA LEU A 43 7.36 -6.33 -5.05
C LEU A 43 6.97 -6.31 -3.57
N SER A 44 5.97 -5.50 -3.17
CA SER A 44 5.44 -5.46 -1.81
C SER A 44 4.75 -6.77 -1.42
N ILE A 45 3.96 -7.35 -2.33
CA ILE A 45 3.34 -8.67 -2.15
C ILE A 45 4.43 -9.74 -2.01
N LEU A 46 5.45 -9.71 -2.86
CA LEU A 46 6.57 -10.66 -2.79
C LEU A 46 7.32 -10.53 -1.45
N ALA A 47 7.55 -9.31 -0.97
CA ALA A 47 8.18 -9.06 0.32
C ALA A 47 7.35 -9.65 1.49
N ALA A 48 6.02 -9.50 1.44
CA ALA A 48 5.12 -10.09 2.43
C ALA A 48 5.17 -11.63 2.41
N VAL A 49 5.20 -12.24 1.22
CA VAL A 49 5.31 -13.71 1.05
C VAL A 49 6.65 -14.22 1.60
N ILE A 50 7.76 -13.53 1.31
CA ILE A 50 9.07 -13.90 1.84
C ILE A 50 9.09 -13.78 3.38
N GLY A 51 8.52 -12.72 3.92
CA GLY A 51 8.39 -12.55 5.38
C GLY A 51 7.59 -13.68 6.03
N ALA A 52 6.51 -14.12 5.39
CA ALA A 52 5.68 -15.23 5.84
C ALA A 52 6.38 -16.62 5.73
N ALA A 53 7.38 -16.76 4.86
CA ALA A 53 8.15 -17.99 4.71
C ALA A 53 8.94 -18.36 5.98
N GLY A 54 9.15 -17.40 6.88
CA GLY A 54 9.74 -17.65 8.21
C GLY A 54 8.92 -18.63 9.06
N SER A 55 7.60 -18.76 8.82
CA SER A 55 6.70 -19.73 9.46
C SER A 55 6.49 -21.01 8.62
N GLY A 56 7.20 -21.18 7.52
CA GLY A 56 7.18 -22.35 6.67
C GLY A 56 6.71 -22.10 5.24
N LEU A 57 7.07 -23.01 4.33
CA LEU A 57 6.76 -22.90 2.90
C LEU A 57 5.25 -22.91 2.62
N ALA A 58 4.48 -23.72 3.34
CA ALA A 58 3.02 -23.75 3.21
C ALA A 58 2.40 -22.39 3.51
N SER A 59 2.87 -21.72 4.55
CA SER A 59 2.45 -20.36 4.90
C SER A 59 2.73 -19.37 3.76
N ALA A 60 3.92 -19.43 3.15
CA ALA A 60 4.26 -18.55 2.03
C ALA A 60 3.33 -18.77 0.82
N ILE A 61 2.99 -20.01 0.47
CA ILE A 61 2.10 -20.34 -0.65
C ILE A 61 0.71 -19.75 -0.43
N VAL A 62 0.16 -19.89 0.78
CA VAL A 62 -1.19 -19.35 1.10
C VAL A 62 -1.18 -17.82 1.22
N HIS A 63 -0.07 -17.23 1.65
CA HIS A 63 0.05 -15.78 1.76
C HIS A 63 0.01 -15.06 0.39
N LEU A 64 0.44 -15.68 -0.69
CA LEU A 64 0.46 -15.02 -2.00
C LEU A 64 -0.96 -14.58 -2.47
N PRO A 65 -1.95 -15.48 -2.58
CA PRO A 65 -3.30 -15.06 -2.94
C PRO A 65 -3.94 -14.17 -1.86
N ALA A 66 -3.68 -14.42 -0.58
CA ALA A 66 -4.21 -13.59 0.50
C ALA A 66 -3.67 -12.16 0.45
N ALA A 67 -2.38 -11.96 0.18
CA ALA A 67 -1.79 -10.63 0.05
C ALA A 67 -2.32 -9.89 -1.20
N ALA A 68 -2.50 -10.57 -2.33
CA ALA A 68 -3.05 -9.98 -3.54
C ALA A 68 -4.51 -9.55 -3.36
N LEU A 69 -5.35 -10.44 -2.79
CA LEU A 69 -6.74 -10.14 -2.47
C LEU A 69 -6.85 -9.06 -1.39
N GLY A 70 -6.01 -9.12 -0.36
CA GLY A 70 -5.94 -8.13 0.70
C GLY A 70 -5.62 -6.75 0.16
N TRP A 71 -4.66 -6.64 -0.76
CA TRP A 71 -4.33 -5.36 -1.37
C TRP A 71 -5.51 -4.80 -2.20
N GLY A 72 -6.19 -5.66 -2.99
CA GLY A 72 -7.38 -5.24 -3.72
C GLY A 72 -8.51 -4.79 -2.81
N ALA A 73 -8.82 -5.55 -1.76
CA ALA A 73 -9.83 -5.22 -0.77
C ALA A 73 -9.49 -3.92 -0.02
N TYR A 74 -8.23 -3.73 0.34
CA TYR A 74 -7.70 -2.49 0.93
C TYR A 74 -7.97 -1.28 0.03
N ALA A 75 -7.64 -1.35 -1.25
CA ALA A 75 -7.84 -0.26 -2.19
C ALA A 75 -9.34 0.09 -2.34
N VAL A 76 -10.20 -0.94 -2.41
CA VAL A 76 -11.66 -0.77 -2.46
C VAL A 76 -12.19 -0.14 -1.17
N ALA A 77 -11.70 -0.56 0.00
CA ALA A 77 -12.12 0.00 1.29
C ALA A 77 -11.74 1.48 1.42
N VAL A 78 -10.49 1.85 1.08
CA VAL A 78 -10.06 3.27 1.07
C VAL A 78 -10.96 4.10 0.15
N TYR A 79 -11.22 3.60 -1.06
CA TYR A 79 -12.08 4.29 -2.03
C TYR A 79 -13.51 4.43 -1.52
N ALA A 80 -14.10 3.35 -1.03
CA ALA A 80 -15.49 3.34 -0.56
C ALA A 80 -15.68 4.29 0.63
N VAL A 81 -14.82 4.21 1.65
CA VAL A 81 -14.90 5.09 2.82
C VAL A 81 -14.64 6.54 2.42
N GLY A 82 -13.60 6.81 1.64
CA GLY A 82 -13.27 8.17 1.21
C GLY A 82 -14.37 8.83 0.37
N THR A 83 -15.00 8.07 -0.54
CA THR A 83 -16.02 8.65 -1.45
C THR A 83 -17.42 8.60 -0.91
N GLN A 84 -17.82 7.53 -0.20
CA GLN A 84 -19.19 7.37 0.32
C GLN A 84 -19.34 7.99 1.71
N GLY A 85 -18.33 7.84 2.57
CA GLY A 85 -18.34 8.40 3.91
C GLY A 85 -18.04 9.89 3.96
N TYR A 86 -17.08 10.35 3.17
CA TYR A 86 -16.52 11.71 3.28
C TYR A 86 -16.66 12.56 2.00
N LYS A 87 -17.51 12.14 1.06
CA LYS A 87 -17.82 12.88 -0.18
C LYS A 87 -16.58 13.22 -1.03
N GLY A 88 -15.55 12.39 -0.95
CA GLY A 88 -14.38 12.51 -1.80
C GLY A 88 -14.74 12.44 -3.29
N ARG A 89 -13.82 12.87 -4.11
CA ARG A 89 -13.98 12.93 -5.57
C ARG A 89 -14.38 11.58 -6.17
N ARG A 90 -15.42 11.59 -7.04
CA ARG A 90 -16.01 10.39 -7.67
C ARG A 90 -15.98 10.43 -9.20
N ASP A 91 -15.05 11.15 -9.80
CA ASP A 91 -14.93 11.13 -11.26
C ASP A 91 -14.42 9.76 -11.76
N LYS A 92 -14.52 9.55 -13.10
CA LYS A 92 -14.14 8.27 -13.73
C LYS A 92 -12.68 7.87 -13.45
N ASP A 93 -11.82 8.85 -13.21
CA ASP A 93 -10.39 8.64 -13.01
C ASP A 93 -9.98 8.60 -11.53
N ALA A 94 -10.89 8.94 -10.60
CA ALA A 94 -10.59 9.01 -9.16
C ALA A 94 -10.07 7.67 -8.62
N PHE A 95 -10.71 6.56 -9.00
CA PHE A 95 -10.26 5.23 -8.58
C PHE A 95 -8.89 4.87 -9.17
N THR A 96 -8.65 5.22 -10.43
CA THR A 96 -7.34 4.98 -11.08
C THR A 96 -6.23 5.78 -10.40
N ARG A 97 -6.47 7.07 -10.12
CA ARG A 97 -5.51 7.91 -9.38
C ARG A 97 -5.25 7.37 -7.98
N LEU A 98 -6.29 6.92 -7.30
CA LEU A 98 -6.14 6.28 -5.99
C LEU A 98 -5.28 5.02 -6.09
N LEU A 99 -5.56 4.12 -7.04
CA LEU A 99 -4.75 2.90 -7.24
C LEU A 99 -3.28 3.21 -7.52
N GLN A 100 -3.00 4.25 -8.31
CA GLN A 100 -1.63 4.71 -8.55
C GLN A 100 -0.97 5.20 -7.27
N GLY A 101 -1.66 6.07 -6.51
CA GLY A 101 -1.18 6.59 -5.23
C GLY A 101 -0.95 5.49 -4.18
N LEU A 102 -1.92 4.56 -4.03
CA LEU A 102 -1.81 3.42 -3.11
C LEU A 102 -0.72 2.45 -3.53
N GLY A 103 -0.51 2.28 -4.85
CA GLY A 103 0.61 1.49 -5.35
C GLY A 103 1.96 2.06 -4.91
N LEU A 104 2.12 3.38 -4.99
CA LEU A 104 3.30 4.05 -4.46
C LEU A 104 3.37 3.99 -2.93
N ALA A 105 2.24 4.19 -2.25
CA ALA A 105 2.10 4.09 -0.79
C ALA A 105 2.42 2.71 -0.24
N SER A 106 2.42 1.65 -1.08
CA SER A 106 2.78 0.29 -0.68
C SER A 106 4.30 0.09 -0.48
N ALA A 107 5.13 1.09 -0.78
CA ALA A 107 6.59 0.98 -0.63
C ALA A 107 7.06 0.56 0.79
N PRO A 108 6.49 1.04 1.91
CA PRO A 108 6.87 0.58 3.25
C PRO A 108 6.64 -0.92 3.49
N ALA A 109 5.74 -1.55 2.72
CA ALA A 109 5.49 -2.98 2.82
C ALA A 109 6.72 -3.84 2.42
N PHE A 110 7.76 -3.25 1.80
CA PHE A 110 9.05 -3.93 1.61
C PHE A 110 9.69 -4.34 2.96
N LEU A 111 9.40 -3.63 4.04
CA LEU A 111 9.86 -4.01 5.38
C LEU A 111 9.27 -5.34 5.86
N LEU A 112 8.16 -5.81 5.27
CA LEU A 112 7.56 -7.10 5.60
C LEU A 112 8.51 -8.27 5.31
N VAL A 113 9.49 -8.12 4.40
CA VAL A 113 10.54 -9.13 4.19
C VAL A 113 11.31 -9.43 5.47
N LEU A 114 11.45 -8.45 6.36
CA LEU A 114 12.11 -8.60 7.65
C LEU A 114 11.28 -9.40 8.67
N GLY A 115 10.02 -9.69 8.35
CA GLY A 115 9.18 -10.61 9.11
C GLY A 115 9.77 -12.01 9.26
N ILE A 116 10.68 -12.40 8.35
CA ILE A 116 11.41 -13.68 8.43
C ILE A 116 12.40 -13.74 9.63
N VAL A 117 12.78 -12.59 10.20
CA VAL A 117 13.76 -12.52 11.30
C VAL A 117 13.12 -13.00 12.61
N PRO A 118 13.60 -14.09 13.23
CA PRO A 118 13.05 -14.57 14.49
C PRO A 118 13.10 -13.48 15.56
N VAL A 119 12.13 -13.45 16.48
CA VAL A 119 12.00 -12.49 17.59
C VAL A 119 11.67 -11.06 17.16
N TYR A 120 12.36 -10.49 16.18
CA TYR A 120 12.18 -9.10 15.74
C TYR A 120 11.16 -8.94 14.58
N GLY A 121 10.83 -10.02 13.90
CA GLY A 121 9.87 -10.00 12.78
C GLY A 121 8.56 -9.28 13.09
N PRO A 122 7.88 -9.55 14.23
CA PRO A 122 6.64 -8.87 14.58
C PRO A 122 6.77 -7.35 14.71
N LEU A 123 7.92 -6.84 15.17
CA LEU A 123 8.19 -5.40 15.27
C LEU A 123 8.31 -4.77 13.88
N PHE A 124 9.00 -5.42 12.94
CA PHE A 124 9.11 -4.93 11.56
C PHE A 124 7.76 -4.97 10.84
N VAL A 125 6.96 -6.00 11.08
CA VAL A 125 5.59 -6.10 10.55
C VAL A 125 4.74 -4.95 11.08
N LEU A 126 4.76 -4.69 12.39
CA LEU A 126 4.04 -3.57 12.99
C LEU A 126 4.51 -2.23 12.41
N ALA A 127 5.82 -2.01 12.32
CA ALA A 127 6.39 -0.80 11.75
C ALA A 127 5.96 -0.60 10.28
N ALA A 128 5.96 -1.67 9.48
CA ALA A 128 5.50 -1.64 8.09
C ALA A 128 4.04 -1.20 7.97
N TYR A 129 3.14 -1.75 8.80
CA TYR A 129 1.72 -1.37 8.79
C TYR A 129 1.48 0.06 9.27
N MET A 130 2.18 0.50 10.32
CA MET A 130 2.09 1.89 10.79
C MET A 130 2.57 2.86 9.71
N TRP A 131 3.66 2.53 9.05
CA TRP A 131 4.18 3.38 7.97
C TRP A 131 3.27 3.34 6.74
N LEU A 132 2.71 2.17 6.39
CA LEU A 132 1.74 2.03 5.31
C LEU A 132 0.50 2.88 5.57
N LEU A 133 0.03 2.99 6.81
CA LEU A 133 -1.08 3.87 7.18
C LEU A 133 -0.75 5.33 6.82
N LEU A 134 0.42 5.83 7.21
CA LEU A 134 0.83 7.20 6.94
C LEU A 134 0.97 7.49 5.44
N THR A 135 1.60 6.58 4.70
CA THR A 135 1.75 6.72 3.24
C THR A 135 0.41 6.62 2.52
N THR A 136 -0.55 5.83 3.05
CA THR A 136 -1.91 5.76 2.53
C THR A 136 -2.65 7.08 2.69
N VAL A 137 -2.52 7.73 3.84
CA VAL A 137 -3.09 9.08 4.06
C VAL A 137 -2.53 10.06 3.05
N ALA A 138 -1.19 10.09 2.88
CA ALA A 138 -0.52 10.97 1.92
C ALA A 138 -0.98 10.71 0.46
N ALA A 139 -1.30 9.46 0.11
CA ALA A 139 -1.82 9.09 -1.21
C ALA A 139 -3.31 9.43 -1.40
N ALA A 140 -4.13 9.25 -0.36
CA ALA A 140 -5.59 9.44 -0.43
C ALA A 140 -5.98 10.92 -0.55
N ILE A 141 -5.24 11.82 0.13
CA ILE A 141 -5.51 13.27 0.11
C ILE A 141 -5.56 13.80 -1.34
N PRO A 142 -4.51 13.72 -2.16
CA PRO A 142 -4.53 14.26 -3.51
C PRO A 142 -5.37 13.42 -4.48
N ALA A 143 -5.51 12.11 -4.26
CA ALA A 143 -6.25 11.22 -5.16
C ALA A 143 -7.76 11.43 -5.09
N LEU A 144 -8.30 11.64 -3.89
CA LEU A 144 -9.73 11.79 -3.62
C LEU A 144 -10.12 13.20 -3.17
N GLU A 145 -9.17 14.14 -3.12
CA GLU A 145 -9.38 15.52 -2.65
C GLU A 145 -9.99 15.57 -1.24
N LEU A 146 -9.47 14.73 -0.34
CA LEU A 146 -9.91 14.65 1.04
C LEU A 146 -9.09 15.58 1.93
N ASP A 147 -9.72 16.03 3.04
CA ASP A 147 -8.98 16.60 4.16
C ASP A 147 -8.24 15.50 4.95
N THR A 148 -7.29 15.89 5.76
CA THR A 148 -6.41 14.96 6.50
C THR A 148 -7.20 14.02 7.41
N GLN A 149 -8.26 14.51 8.07
CA GLN A 149 -9.06 13.69 8.98
C GLN A 149 -9.82 12.59 8.23
N SER A 150 -10.50 12.96 7.14
CA SER A 150 -11.23 12.02 6.27
C SER A 150 -10.30 10.99 5.62
N ALA A 151 -9.12 11.43 5.17
CA ALA A 151 -8.09 10.55 4.62
C ALA A 151 -7.57 9.57 5.67
N LEU A 152 -7.37 10.01 6.92
CA LEU A 152 -6.94 9.14 8.01
C LEU A 152 -7.97 8.04 8.31
N VAL A 153 -9.26 8.38 8.35
CA VAL A 153 -10.32 7.38 8.58
C VAL A 153 -10.39 6.39 7.41
N ALA A 154 -10.33 6.88 6.17
CA ALA A 154 -10.33 6.01 4.99
C ALA A 154 -9.10 5.09 4.96
N ALA A 155 -7.92 5.61 5.27
CA ALA A 155 -6.67 4.84 5.35
C ALA A 155 -6.73 3.79 6.46
N THR A 156 -7.25 4.14 7.64
CA THR A 156 -7.42 3.22 8.77
C THR A 156 -8.36 2.07 8.39
N ALA A 157 -9.50 2.37 7.78
CA ALA A 157 -10.44 1.34 7.32
C ALA A 157 -9.77 0.38 6.30
N GLY A 158 -9.03 0.92 5.34
CA GLY A 158 -8.27 0.12 4.40
C GLY A 158 -7.23 -0.78 5.08
N CYS A 159 -6.41 -0.22 5.97
CA CYS A 159 -5.38 -0.98 6.69
C CYS A 159 -5.98 -2.08 7.57
N VAL A 160 -7.14 -1.83 8.21
CA VAL A 160 -7.86 -2.86 8.97
C VAL A 160 -8.30 -4.01 8.06
N VAL A 161 -8.85 -3.71 6.89
CA VAL A 161 -9.26 -4.72 5.90
C VAL A 161 -8.04 -5.51 5.42
N LEU A 162 -6.94 -4.83 5.07
CA LEU A 162 -5.70 -5.48 4.65
C LEU A 162 -5.17 -6.43 5.72
N PHE A 163 -5.11 -5.96 6.97
CA PHE A 163 -4.66 -6.77 8.11
C PHE A 163 -5.57 -7.97 8.35
N ALA A 164 -6.90 -7.77 8.34
CA ALA A 164 -7.87 -8.85 8.54
C ALA A 164 -7.72 -9.95 7.48
N VAL A 165 -7.58 -9.58 6.20
CA VAL A 165 -7.39 -10.55 5.11
C VAL A 165 -6.04 -11.26 5.25
N ALA A 166 -4.97 -10.56 5.66
CA ALA A 166 -3.66 -11.16 5.89
C ALA A 166 -3.68 -12.23 7.00
N GLN A 167 -4.58 -12.12 8.00
CA GLN A 167 -4.72 -13.12 9.07
C GLN A 167 -5.50 -14.37 8.64
N ILE A 168 -6.22 -14.34 7.52
CA ILE A 168 -6.95 -15.52 7.02
C ILE A 168 -5.96 -16.60 6.56
N GLY A 169 -4.85 -16.22 5.95
CA GLY A 169 -3.84 -17.17 5.46
C GLY A 169 -3.34 -18.15 6.53
N PRO A 170 -2.85 -17.70 7.69
CA PRO A 170 -2.42 -18.58 8.78
C PRO A 170 -3.50 -19.53 9.30
N ILE A 171 -4.77 -19.08 9.32
CA ILE A 171 -5.89 -19.89 9.82
C ILE A 171 -6.20 -21.08 8.91
N LEU A 172 -5.92 -20.94 7.60
CA LEU A 172 -6.18 -22.01 6.63
C LEU A 172 -5.06 -23.07 6.57
N VAL A 173 -3.94 -22.87 7.25
CA VAL A 173 -2.76 -23.76 7.25
C VAL A 173 -2.67 -24.58 8.55
N VAL A 174 -3.46 -24.26 9.56
CA VAL A 174 -3.60 -25.00 10.81
C VAL A 174 -4.63 -26.11 10.63
#